data_0f5be18acae69e6a58967580509ecaec
#
_entry.id   0f5be18acae69e6a58967580509ecaec
#
_cell.length_a   1.000
_cell.length_b   1.000
_cell.length_c   1.000
_cell.angle_alpha   90.00
_cell.angle_beta   90.00
_cell.angle_gamma   90.00
#
_symmetry.space_group_name_H-M   'P 1'
#
loop_
_entity.id
_entity.type
_entity.pdbx_description
1 polymer ?
#
loop_
_entity_poly.entity_id
_entity_poly.type
_entity_poly.pdbx_seq_one_letter_code
_entity_poly.pdbx_strand_id
1 'polypeptide(L)'
;MNINRRKFLSSSAVIACLSSYGGLTTQADQAADFRLKYLLGSCLYGYTDVAEILPEVAKTQSVAIDIWPKVHGNQREQLDELGEEKFAELLQTHNVPLRCITQYKLGPFGLQDEMRLAKRLGCQTIVTGAIGPKNLKGSELRKAIEQFVEQLKPHLAVAEETGVTIAIENHADNLIESPDSLRYLAELSPSNQLAIAFAPYHLPQEESLLAKLLKDVMPKVAVFYAWQHGNGCMKKLPKQEELLQMPGRGALDFGPLVEVLKQTKYQGWTEIFMHPFPRGIPILDTTVEVTAEINRARAYLDTLHSV
;
A
#
# COMPACT_ATOMS: atom_id res chain seq x y z
N MET A 1 38.43 -40.23 -50.63
CA MET A 1 37.83 -41.56 -50.77
C MET A 1 36.36 -41.42 -50.47
N ASN A 2 35.59 -41.25 -51.51
CA ASN A 2 34.59 -42.13 -52.09
C ASN A 2 33.35 -42.32 -51.19
N ILE A 3 32.22 -41.66 -51.60
CA ILE A 3 31.20 -42.12 -52.56
C ILE A 3 30.22 -43.10 -51.85
N ASN A 4 28.91 -42.99 -51.83
CA ASN A 4 27.83 -42.76 -52.80
C ASN A 4 26.46 -42.78 -52.09
N ARG A 5 25.53 -41.92 -52.38
CA ARG A 5 24.45 -41.97 -53.39
C ARG A 5 23.26 -42.96 -53.14
N ARG A 6 22.04 -42.31 -53.05
CA ARG A 6 20.80 -42.67 -53.75
C ARG A 6 20.00 -43.88 -53.25
N LYS A 7 18.67 -43.81 -53.09
CA LYS A 7 17.52 -43.52 -54.00
C LYS A 7 16.22 -43.60 -53.18
N PHE A 8 15.28 -42.71 -53.33
CA PHE A 8 14.09 -42.75 -54.22
C PHE A 8 13.09 -43.91 -54.00
N LEU A 9 11.83 -43.56 -53.71
CA LEU A 9 10.55 -43.82 -54.34
C LEU A 9 9.45 -43.67 -53.29
N SER A 10 8.54 -42.75 -53.32
CA SER A 10 7.34 -42.51 -54.15
C SER A 10 6.13 -43.36 -53.80
N SER A 11 5.00 -42.62 -53.64
CA SER A 11 3.59 -43.03 -53.79
C SER A 11 2.90 -43.42 -52.48
N SER A 12 1.74 -42.96 -52.11
CA SER A 12 0.57 -42.49 -52.82
C SER A 12 -0.35 -41.70 -51.87
N ALA A 13 -1.10 -40.78 -52.43
CA ALA A 13 -2.13 -40.01 -51.79
C ALA A 13 -3.33 -40.89 -51.38
N VAL A 14 -3.86 -40.66 -50.20
CA VAL A 14 -5.27 -40.94 -49.89
C VAL A 14 -5.83 -39.66 -49.25
N ILE A 15 -6.69 -39.01 -50.01
CA ILE A 15 -7.53 -37.90 -49.55
C ILE A 15 -8.65 -38.49 -48.71
N ALA A 16 -8.62 -38.24 -47.40
CA ALA A 16 -9.77 -38.41 -46.54
C ALA A 16 -10.24 -37.03 -46.09
N CYS A 17 -11.29 -36.52 -46.69
CA CYS A 17 -12.06 -35.40 -46.17
C CYS A 17 -12.70 -35.80 -44.85
N LEU A 18 -12.21 -35.31 -43.76
CA LEU A 18 -12.88 -35.29 -42.47
C LEU A 18 -13.19 -33.84 -42.14
N SER A 19 -14.46 -33.52 -42.21
CA SER A 19 -15.09 -32.30 -41.76
C SER A 19 -14.74 -32.05 -40.30
N SER A 20 -13.80 -31.10 -40.09
CA SER A 20 -13.51 -30.57 -38.77
C SER A 20 -14.62 -29.62 -38.34
N TYR A 21 -15.50 -30.10 -37.48
CA TYR A 21 -16.26 -29.21 -36.62
C TYR A 21 -15.24 -28.50 -35.73
N GLY A 22 -14.89 -27.28 -36.10
CA GLY A 22 -14.14 -26.35 -35.27
C GLY A 22 -14.99 -25.97 -34.06
N GLY A 23 -14.80 -26.69 -32.98
CA GLY A 23 -15.23 -26.22 -31.68
C GLY A 23 -14.46 -24.93 -31.38
N LEU A 24 -15.13 -23.79 -31.49
CA LEU A 24 -14.72 -22.55 -30.85
C LEU A 24 -14.70 -22.82 -29.34
N THR A 25 -13.55 -23.26 -28.84
CA THR A 25 -13.26 -23.10 -27.42
C THR A 25 -13.12 -21.62 -27.21
N THR A 26 -14.17 -20.96 -26.76
CA THR A 26 -14.09 -19.70 -26.08
C THR A 26 -13.19 -19.96 -24.90
N GLN A 27 -11.90 -19.57 -24.99
CA GLN A 27 -11.09 -19.29 -23.85
C GLN A 27 -11.82 -18.15 -23.14
N ALA A 28 -12.70 -18.51 -22.22
CA ALA A 28 -13.09 -17.60 -21.17
C ALA A 28 -11.77 -17.29 -20.45
N ASP A 29 -11.19 -16.12 -20.71
CA ASP A 29 -10.22 -15.49 -19.83
C ASP A 29 -10.87 -15.55 -18.45
N GLN A 30 -10.45 -16.50 -17.63
CA GLN A 30 -10.73 -16.46 -16.21
C GLN A 30 -10.00 -15.21 -15.74
N ALA A 31 -10.72 -14.10 -15.70
CA ALA A 31 -10.26 -12.89 -15.04
C ALA A 31 -9.80 -13.33 -13.65
N ALA A 32 -8.49 -13.30 -13.42
CA ALA A 32 -7.94 -13.62 -12.11
C ALA A 32 -8.71 -12.80 -11.08
N ASP A 33 -9.32 -13.51 -10.14
CA ASP A 33 -10.20 -12.93 -9.15
C ASP A 33 -9.44 -11.81 -8.42
N PHE A 34 -9.91 -10.56 -8.52
CA PHE A 34 -9.22 -9.41 -7.91
C PHE A 34 -9.18 -9.61 -6.41
N ARG A 35 -8.02 -9.42 -5.81
CA ARG A 35 -7.82 -9.48 -4.36
C ARG A 35 -6.99 -8.31 -3.88
N LEU A 36 -7.40 -7.74 -2.75
CA LEU A 36 -6.60 -6.75 -2.05
C LEU A 36 -5.31 -7.38 -1.54
N LYS A 37 -4.20 -6.66 -1.70
CA LYS A 37 -2.89 -7.10 -1.26
C LYS A 37 -2.56 -6.45 0.08
N TYR A 38 -2.75 -7.20 1.16
CA TYR A 38 -2.63 -6.66 2.50
C TYR A 38 -1.18 -6.52 2.97
N LEU A 39 -0.91 -5.38 3.59
CA LEU A 39 0.31 -5.01 4.30
C LEU A 39 -0.03 -4.86 5.78
N LEU A 40 0.75 -5.47 6.68
CA LEU A 40 0.55 -5.32 8.11
C LEU A 40 1.26 -4.07 8.62
N GLY A 41 0.51 -3.07 9.11
CA GLY A 41 1.06 -1.94 9.83
C GLY A 41 1.48 -2.32 11.25
N SER A 42 2.76 -2.28 11.55
CA SER A 42 3.30 -2.67 12.86
C SER A 42 2.79 -1.78 14.00
N CYS A 43 2.43 -0.54 13.71
CA CYS A 43 1.92 0.43 14.67
C CYS A 43 0.60 0.03 15.35
N LEU A 44 -0.19 -0.88 14.73
CA LEU A 44 -1.39 -1.41 15.37
C LEU A 44 -1.10 -2.21 16.65
N TYR A 45 0.13 -2.69 16.78
CA TYR A 45 0.66 -3.38 17.95
C TYR A 45 1.42 -2.45 18.91
N GLY A 46 1.41 -1.13 18.66
CA GLY A 46 2.11 -0.15 19.47
C GLY A 46 3.62 -0.41 19.53
N TYR A 47 4.19 -0.36 20.74
CA TYR A 47 5.64 -0.59 20.97
C TYR A 47 5.99 -2.06 21.26
N THR A 48 5.17 -2.99 20.81
CA THR A 48 5.47 -4.43 20.88
C THR A 48 6.75 -4.75 20.12
N ASP A 49 7.52 -5.71 20.63
CA ASP A 49 8.74 -6.20 19.98
C ASP A 49 8.43 -6.70 18.55
N VAL A 50 9.26 -6.35 17.60
CA VAL A 50 9.09 -6.76 16.21
C VAL A 50 9.10 -8.29 16.06
N ALA A 51 9.86 -9.00 16.87
CA ALA A 51 9.89 -10.46 16.87
C ALA A 51 8.55 -11.09 17.31
N GLU A 52 7.75 -10.39 18.12
CA GLU A 52 6.39 -10.81 18.49
C GLU A 52 5.36 -10.45 17.39
N ILE A 53 5.61 -9.39 16.62
CA ILE A 53 4.71 -8.94 15.54
C ILE A 53 4.88 -9.80 14.29
N LEU A 54 6.10 -10.19 13.93
CA LEU A 54 6.38 -10.90 12.68
C LEU A 54 5.54 -12.18 12.48
N PRO A 55 5.30 -13.04 13.49
CA PRO A 55 4.39 -14.18 13.35
C PRO A 55 2.94 -13.80 13.03
N GLU A 56 2.49 -12.59 13.38
CA GLU A 56 1.13 -12.12 13.17
C GLU A 56 0.86 -11.75 11.70
N VAL A 57 1.89 -11.47 10.92
CA VAL A 57 1.75 -11.12 9.49
C VAL A 57 1.00 -12.22 8.73
N ALA A 58 1.44 -13.47 8.88
CA ALA A 58 0.75 -14.60 8.25
C ALA A 58 -0.65 -14.85 8.82
N LYS A 59 -0.84 -14.65 10.14
CA LYS A 59 -2.14 -14.83 10.81
C LYS A 59 -3.18 -13.80 10.35
N THR A 60 -2.76 -12.60 9.97
CA THR A 60 -3.63 -11.57 9.37
C THR A 60 -3.82 -11.75 7.85
N GLN A 61 -3.22 -12.78 7.24
CA GLN A 61 -3.15 -12.99 5.80
C GLN A 61 -2.51 -11.79 5.05
N SER A 62 -1.73 -10.99 5.76
CA SER A 62 -0.85 -10.00 5.14
C SER A 62 0.37 -10.72 4.52
N VAL A 63 0.87 -10.18 3.43
CA VAL A 63 1.99 -10.79 2.71
C VAL A 63 3.32 -10.05 2.94
N ALA A 64 3.28 -8.99 3.73
CA ALA A 64 4.43 -8.16 4.05
C ALA A 64 4.13 -7.28 5.29
N ILE A 65 5.16 -6.61 5.80
CA ILE A 65 5.06 -5.69 6.92
C ILE A 65 5.47 -4.26 6.52
N ASP A 66 4.78 -3.27 7.10
CA ASP A 66 5.21 -1.88 7.25
C ASP A 66 5.71 -1.64 8.68
N ILE A 67 6.94 -1.16 8.81
CA ILE A 67 7.50 -0.80 10.11
C ILE A 67 7.34 0.69 10.37
N TRP A 68 6.83 1.00 11.56
CA TRP A 68 6.51 2.36 11.96
C TRP A 68 7.47 2.89 13.04
N PRO A 69 7.80 4.19 12.98
CA PRO A 69 8.57 4.87 14.02
C PRO A 69 7.67 5.36 15.16
N LYS A 70 8.29 5.81 16.23
CA LYS A 70 7.62 6.65 17.26
C LYS A 70 7.01 7.90 16.59
N VAL A 71 5.84 8.31 17.04
CA VAL A 71 5.11 7.93 18.26
C VAL A 71 4.10 6.76 18.09
N HIS A 72 3.86 6.28 16.87
CA HIS A 72 2.79 5.31 16.59
C HIS A 72 3.21 3.87 16.87
N GLY A 73 4.34 3.46 16.35
CA GLY A 73 5.07 2.26 16.66
C GLY A 73 6.48 2.62 17.14
N ASN A 74 7.39 1.66 17.24
CA ASN A 74 8.82 1.87 17.43
C ASN A 74 9.66 0.81 16.70
N GLN A 75 9.06 0.09 15.76
CA GLN A 75 9.73 -1.01 15.07
C GLN A 75 10.82 -0.50 14.14
N ARG A 76 10.71 0.77 13.69
CA ARG A 76 11.78 1.41 12.93
C ARG A 76 13.01 1.68 13.82
N GLU A 77 12.81 2.11 15.06
CA GLU A 77 13.89 2.28 16.05
C GLU A 77 14.45 0.93 16.48
N GLN A 78 13.64 -0.11 16.61
CA GLN A 78 14.10 -1.47 16.89
C GLN A 78 15.02 -2.02 15.77
N LEU A 79 14.77 -1.66 14.50
CA LEU A 79 15.71 -1.96 13.41
C LEU A 79 17.08 -1.32 13.65
N ASP A 80 17.13 -0.06 14.11
CA ASP A 80 18.40 0.62 14.44
C ASP A 80 19.12 -0.04 15.64
N GLU A 81 18.36 -0.46 16.65
CA GLU A 81 18.88 -1.12 17.85
C GLU A 81 19.42 -2.52 17.57
N LEU A 82 18.73 -3.30 16.73
CA LEU A 82 19.14 -4.65 16.33
C LEU A 82 20.28 -4.64 15.32
N GLY A 83 20.31 -3.63 14.46
CA GLY A 83 21.14 -3.58 13.25
C GLY A 83 20.54 -4.35 12.07
N GLU A 84 20.93 -3.94 10.87
CA GLU A 84 20.37 -4.44 9.59
C GLU A 84 20.45 -5.97 9.45
N GLU A 85 21.58 -6.59 9.83
CA GLU A 85 21.79 -8.03 9.68
C GLU A 85 20.80 -8.83 10.53
N LYS A 86 20.72 -8.54 11.82
CA LYS A 86 19.81 -9.25 12.73
C LYS A 86 18.34 -9.00 12.38
N PHE A 87 18.01 -7.80 11.95
CA PHE A 87 16.67 -7.50 11.50
C PHE A 87 16.29 -8.29 10.24
N ALA A 88 17.21 -8.38 9.27
CA ALA A 88 17.03 -9.20 8.08
C ALA A 88 16.90 -10.70 8.41
N GLU A 89 17.68 -11.23 9.37
CA GLU A 89 17.55 -12.60 9.87
C GLU A 89 16.17 -12.86 10.49
N LEU A 90 15.63 -11.92 11.27
CA LEU A 90 14.28 -12.01 11.83
C LEU A 90 13.21 -12.07 10.73
N LEU A 91 13.28 -11.19 9.75
CA LEU A 91 12.38 -11.18 8.60
C LEU A 91 12.43 -12.54 7.86
N GLN A 92 13.64 -13.05 7.63
CA GLN A 92 13.85 -14.34 6.95
C GLN A 92 13.31 -15.51 7.78
N THR A 93 13.57 -15.54 9.08
CA THR A 93 13.11 -16.60 10.00
C THR A 93 11.58 -16.72 9.99
N HIS A 94 10.87 -15.62 9.89
CA HIS A 94 9.42 -15.60 9.83
C HIS A 94 8.85 -15.60 8.40
N ASN A 95 9.72 -15.61 7.38
CA ASN A 95 9.34 -15.50 5.96
C ASN A 95 8.46 -14.28 5.68
N VAL A 96 8.79 -13.14 6.28
CA VAL A 96 8.06 -11.88 6.16
C VAL A 96 8.92 -10.85 5.41
N PRO A 97 8.57 -10.44 4.20
CA PRO A 97 9.27 -9.36 3.53
C PRO A 97 8.90 -7.99 4.12
N LEU A 98 9.90 -7.14 4.35
CA LEU A 98 9.70 -5.73 4.58
C LEU A 98 9.35 -5.07 3.23
N ARG A 99 8.20 -4.41 3.13
CA ARG A 99 7.76 -3.77 1.87
C ARG A 99 7.43 -2.29 2.02
N CYS A 100 7.23 -1.84 3.24
CA CYS A 100 7.02 -0.44 3.54
C CYS A 100 7.79 -0.03 4.80
N ILE A 101 8.25 1.20 4.81
CA ILE A 101 8.75 1.90 6.00
C ILE A 101 8.00 3.21 6.07
N THR A 102 7.16 3.38 7.09
CA THR A 102 6.57 4.67 7.37
C THR A 102 7.57 5.54 8.12
N GLN A 103 7.84 6.76 7.62
CA GLN A 103 8.89 7.61 8.15
C GLN A 103 8.53 9.11 8.11
N TYR A 104 7.72 9.53 9.09
CA TYR A 104 7.32 10.94 9.19
C TYR A 104 8.40 11.85 9.80
N LYS A 105 9.20 11.30 10.72
CA LYS A 105 10.20 12.07 11.48
C LYS A 105 11.23 12.75 10.58
N LEU A 106 11.63 12.10 9.49
CA LEU A 106 12.60 12.64 8.54
C LEU A 106 11.96 13.63 7.55
N GLY A 107 10.63 13.56 7.40
CA GLY A 107 9.92 14.31 6.37
C GLY A 107 10.34 13.94 4.94
N PRO A 108 9.72 14.54 3.91
CA PRO A 108 9.95 14.16 2.53
C PRO A 108 11.35 14.52 2.00
N PHE A 109 12.03 15.47 2.67
CA PHE A 109 13.35 15.97 2.26
C PHE A 109 14.52 15.37 3.06
N GLY A 110 14.28 14.37 3.92
CA GLY A 110 15.30 13.71 4.72
C GLY A 110 15.47 12.22 4.43
N LEU A 111 14.89 11.68 3.33
CA LEU A 111 14.74 10.25 3.10
C LEU A 111 15.89 9.57 2.35
N GLN A 112 16.94 10.28 1.94
CA GLN A 112 17.96 9.71 1.04
C GLN A 112 18.66 8.49 1.65
N ASP A 113 19.08 8.57 2.91
CA ASP A 113 19.74 7.43 3.58
C ASP A 113 18.73 6.33 3.93
N GLU A 114 17.48 6.71 4.27
CA GLU A 114 16.40 5.78 4.50
C GLU A 114 16.05 4.97 3.23
N MET A 115 16.07 5.59 2.04
CA MET A 115 15.89 4.88 0.78
C MET A 115 17.02 3.89 0.49
N ARG A 116 18.26 4.23 0.84
CA ARG A 116 19.39 3.30 0.71
C ARG A 116 19.27 2.12 1.69
N LEU A 117 18.85 2.38 2.94
CA LEU A 117 18.53 1.35 3.92
C LEU A 117 17.39 0.45 3.41
N ALA A 118 16.29 1.04 2.96
CA ALA A 118 15.14 0.34 2.40
C ALA A 118 15.56 -0.62 1.27
N LYS A 119 16.38 -0.14 0.32
CA LYS A 119 16.92 -0.97 -0.77
C LYS A 119 17.70 -2.18 -0.25
N ARG A 120 18.58 -2.01 0.76
CA ARG A 120 19.36 -3.12 1.34
C ARG A 120 18.48 -4.19 1.99
N LEU A 121 17.36 -3.78 2.58
CA LEU A 121 16.40 -4.67 3.22
C LEU A 121 15.30 -5.19 2.26
N GLY A 122 15.37 -4.84 0.97
CA GLY A 122 14.39 -5.27 -0.04
C GLY A 122 13.04 -4.55 0.07
N CYS A 123 12.98 -3.44 0.82
CA CYS A 123 11.82 -2.57 0.91
C CYS A 123 11.76 -1.63 -0.30
N GLN A 124 10.55 -1.42 -0.82
CA GLN A 124 10.35 -0.66 -2.05
C GLN A 124 9.47 0.59 -1.86
N THR A 125 8.94 0.82 -0.67
CA THR A 125 8.04 1.94 -0.41
C THR A 125 8.41 2.62 0.90
N ILE A 126 8.50 3.95 0.88
CA ILE A 126 8.58 4.77 2.08
C ILE A 126 7.37 5.68 2.09
N VAL A 127 6.58 5.63 3.16
CA VAL A 127 5.47 6.56 3.38
C VAL A 127 5.94 7.73 4.25
N THR A 128 5.58 8.93 3.86
CA THR A 128 5.84 10.16 4.63
C THR A 128 4.77 11.21 4.36
N GLY A 129 4.71 12.25 5.19
CA GLY A 129 3.85 13.41 4.96
C GLY A 129 4.51 14.42 4.04
N ALA A 130 3.72 15.32 3.46
CA ALA A 130 4.23 16.51 2.78
C ALA A 130 4.56 17.62 3.78
N ILE A 131 5.35 18.60 3.34
CA ILE A 131 5.66 19.82 4.09
C ILE A 131 5.33 21.03 3.22
N GLY A 132 4.65 22.01 3.76
CA GLY A 132 4.34 23.25 3.07
C GLY A 132 3.23 24.06 3.72
N PRO A 133 2.81 25.15 3.09
CA PRO A 133 1.69 25.98 3.55
C PRO A 133 0.39 25.16 3.59
N LYS A 134 -0.47 25.47 4.56
CA LYS A 134 -1.75 24.82 4.80
C LYS A 134 -2.91 25.67 4.32
N ASN A 135 -4.09 25.06 4.18
CA ASN A 135 -5.35 25.73 3.87
C ASN A 135 -5.34 26.53 2.55
N LEU A 136 -4.43 26.20 1.63
CA LEU A 136 -4.38 26.83 0.31
C LEU A 136 -5.47 26.27 -0.63
N LYS A 137 -5.85 27.06 -1.63
CA LYS A 137 -6.85 26.67 -2.64
C LYS A 137 -6.45 27.19 -4.03
N GLY A 138 -7.03 26.58 -5.06
CA GLY A 138 -6.89 27.03 -6.46
C GLY A 138 -5.44 27.20 -6.91
N SER A 139 -5.12 28.32 -7.53
CA SER A 139 -3.79 28.57 -8.10
C SER A 139 -2.67 28.66 -7.07
N GLU A 140 -2.96 29.13 -5.85
CA GLU A 140 -1.96 29.20 -4.79
C GLU A 140 -1.58 27.80 -4.31
N LEU A 141 -2.56 26.91 -4.13
CA LEU A 141 -2.33 25.51 -3.79
C LEU A 141 -1.51 24.83 -4.89
N ARG A 142 -1.90 24.99 -6.16
CA ARG A 142 -1.17 24.40 -7.28
C ARG A 142 0.28 24.84 -7.29
N LYS A 143 0.54 26.14 -7.16
CA LYS A 143 1.89 26.70 -7.11
C LYS A 143 2.71 26.15 -5.94
N ALA A 144 2.10 26.01 -4.76
CA ALA A 144 2.79 25.44 -3.61
C ALA A 144 3.17 23.98 -3.83
N ILE A 145 2.32 23.20 -4.50
CA ILE A 145 2.62 21.79 -4.84
C ILE A 145 3.69 21.71 -5.94
N GLU A 146 3.67 22.59 -6.93
CA GLU A 146 4.76 22.71 -7.93
C GLU A 146 6.12 22.96 -7.25
N GLN A 147 6.16 23.85 -6.28
CA GLN A 147 7.37 24.13 -5.50
C GLN A 147 7.81 22.94 -4.65
N PHE A 148 6.85 22.25 -4.02
CA PHE A 148 7.12 21.02 -3.26
C PHE A 148 7.72 19.92 -4.14
N VAL A 149 7.14 19.67 -5.32
CA VAL A 149 7.63 18.68 -6.28
C VAL A 149 9.01 19.08 -6.81
N GLU A 150 9.25 20.36 -7.06
CA GLU A 150 10.57 20.85 -7.49
C GLU A 150 11.64 20.57 -6.42
N GLN A 151 11.32 20.82 -5.14
CA GLN A 151 12.22 20.53 -4.03
C GLN A 151 12.48 19.03 -3.85
N LEU A 152 11.52 18.16 -4.25
CA LEU A 152 11.70 16.72 -4.20
C LEU A 152 12.65 16.15 -5.25
N LYS A 153 12.97 16.86 -6.33
CA LYS A 153 13.79 16.32 -7.44
C LYS A 153 15.10 15.65 -7.01
N PRO A 154 15.91 16.23 -6.10
CA PRO A 154 17.14 15.55 -5.63
C PRO A 154 16.85 14.25 -4.88
N HIS A 155 15.72 14.17 -4.21
CA HIS A 155 15.28 12.97 -3.47
C HIS A 155 14.71 11.92 -4.42
N LEU A 156 14.01 12.36 -5.48
CA LEU A 156 13.51 11.48 -6.52
C LEU A 156 14.64 10.85 -7.33
N ALA A 157 15.76 11.55 -7.55
CA ALA A 157 16.94 10.95 -8.16
C ALA A 157 17.47 9.76 -7.34
N VAL A 158 17.51 9.88 -6.00
CA VAL A 158 17.88 8.75 -5.12
C VAL A 158 16.79 7.67 -5.11
N ALA A 159 15.53 8.05 -5.17
CA ALA A 159 14.41 7.11 -5.27
C ALA A 159 14.51 6.25 -6.55
N GLU A 160 14.86 6.86 -7.68
CA GLU A 160 15.10 6.17 -8.96
C GLU A 160 16.34 5.27 -8.91
N GLU A 161 17.45 5.74 -8.33
CA GLU A 161 18.68 4.96 -8.13
C GLU A 161 18.45 3.72 -7.26
N THR A 162 17.62 3.87 -6.21
CA THR A 162 17.35 2.80 -5.25
C THR A 162 16.20 1.89 -5.67
N GLY A 163 15.32 2.34 -6.56
CA GLY A 163 14.07 1.67 -6.90
C GLY A 163 13.01 1.79 -5.80
N VAL A 164 13.17 2.76 -4.88
CA VAL A 164 12.23 2.99 -3.76
C VAL A 164 11.24 4.08 -4.15
N THR A 165 9.97 3.86 -3.86
CA THR A 165 8.89 4.82 -4.07
C THR A 165 8.68 5.65 -2.82
N ILE A 166 8.64 6.98 -2.95
CA ILE A 166 8.20 7.91 -1.92
C ILE A 166 6.69 8.08 -2.07
N ALA A 167 5.92 7.58 -1.14
CA ALA A 167 4.47 7.72 -1.10
C ALA A 167 4.08 8.83 -0.11
N ILE A 168 3.50 9.91 -0.63
CA ILE A 168 3.05 11.04 0.19
C ILE A 168 1.65 10.74 0.71
N GLU A 169 1.50 10.68 2.03
CA GLU A 169 0.20 10.56 2.67
C GLU A 169 -0.52 11.91 2.65
N ASN A 170 -1.80 11.89 2.26
CA ASN A 170 -2.67 13.02 2.52
C ASN A 170 -3.03 13.06 4.00
N HIS A 171 -2.72 14.17 4.65
CA HIS A 171 -2.90 14.33 6.09
C HIS A 171 -3.44 15.72 6.41
N ALA A 172 -4.38 15.81 7.36
CA ALA A 172 -4.86 17.09 7.86
C ALA A 172 -3.70 17.95 8.38
N ASP A 173 -3.84 19.26 8.28
CA ASP A 173 -2.79 20.22 8.67
C ASP A 173 -1.48 20.12 7.89
N ASN A 174 -1.54 19.70 6.64
CA ASN A 174 -0.40 19.48 5.76
C ASN A 174 -0.62 20.15 4.39
N LEU A 175 0.39 20.21 3.52
CA LEU A 175 0.23 20.72 2.15
C LEU A 175 -0.72 19.82 1.33
N ILE A 176 -0.64 18.52 1.52
CA ILE A 176 -1.49 17.52 0.85
C ILE A 176 -2.62 17.11 1.81
N GLU A 177 -3.63 17.97 1.96
CA GLU A 177 -4.73 17.77 2.92
C GLU A 177 -6.13 17.75 2.29
N SER A 178 -6.24 18.03 1.01
CA SER A 178 -7.54 18.20 0.34
C SER A 178 -7.65 17.38 -0.94
N PRO A 179 -8.87 17.13 -1.45
CA PRO A 179 -9.05 16.47 -2.73
C PRO A 179 -8.27 17.11 -3.89
N ASP A 180 -8.22 18.44 -3.94
CA ASP A 180 -7.51 19.17 -5.00
C ASP A 180 -5.99 19.04 -4.85
N SER A 181 -5.47 19.04 -3.62
CA SER A 181 -4.03 18.85 -3.39
C SER A 181 -3.56 17.45 -3.86
N LEU A 182 -4.38 16.41 -3.65
CA LEU A 182 -4.09 15.06 -4.15
C LEU A 182 -4.11 15.00 -5.69
N ARG A 183 -5.09 15.67 -6.34
CA ARG A 183 -5.15 15.75 -7.81
C ARG A 183 -3.93 16.48 -8.38
N TYR A 184 -3.55 17.60 -7.78
CA TYR A 184 -2.37 18.36 -8.22
C TYR A 184 -1.08 17.56 -7.99
N LEU A 185 -0.94 16.86 -6.86
CA LEU A 185 0.21 15.99 -6.64
C LEU A 185 0.29 14.89 -7.70
N ALA A 186 -0.81 14.23 -8.01
CA ALA A 186 -0.88 13.19 -9.03
C ALA A 186 -0.52 13.71 -10.43
N GLU A 187 -1.06 14.88 -10.79
CA GLU A 187 -0.82 15.55 -12.09
C GLU A 187 0.63 16.01 -12.24
N LEU A 188 1.18 16.61 -11.19
CA LEU A 188 2.51 17.26 -11.21
C LEU A 188 3.65 16.29 -10.89
N SER A 189 3.35 15.07 -10.49
CA SER A 189 4.36 14.05 -10.17
C SER A 189 5.21 13.69 -11.40
N PRO A 190 6.52 14.01 -11.42
CA PRO A 190 7.37 13.83 -12.61
C PRO A 190 7.94 12.40 -12.74
N SER A 191 7.84 11.61 -11.68
CA SER A 191 8.47 10.29 -11.57
C SER A 191 7.48 9.22 -11.13
N ASN A 192 7.74 7.98 -11.49
CA ASN A 192 7.01 6.83 -10.96
C ASN A 192 7.39 6.53 -9.49
N GLN A 193 8.51 7.11 -9.02
CA GLN A 193 8.95 6.99 -7.62
C GLN A 193 8.32 8.06 -6.70
N LEU A 194 7.46 8.93 -7.22
CA LEU A 194 6.60 9.81 -6.41
C LEU A 194 5.17 9.33 -6.52
N ALA A 195 4.63 8.87 -5.41
CA ALA A 195 3.31 8.25 -5.31
C ALA A 195 2.49 8.84 -4.16
N ILE A 196 1.31 8.32 -3.98
CA ILE A 196 0.33 8.70 -2.95
C ILE A 196 0.10 7.51 -2.01
N ALA A 197 0.11 7.77 -0.71
CA ALA A 197 -0.50 6.94 0.30
C ALA A 197 -1.88 7.55 0.62
N PHE A 198 -2.94 6.92 0.09
CA PHE A 198 -4.29 7.47 0.13
C PHE A 198 -4.97 7.10 1.46
N ALA A 199 -5.23 8.11 2.30
CA ALA A 199 -5.84 7.97 3.62
C ALA A 199 -7.23 8.62 3.67
N PRO A 200 -8.32 7.85 3.50
CA PRO A 200 -9.70 8.38 3.58
C PRO A 200 -10.01 9.11 4.88
N TYR A 201 -9.40 8.70 5.99
CA TYR A 201 -9.58 9.29 7.32
C TYR A 201 -9.43 10.82 7.35
N HIS A 202 -8.48 11.36 6.59
CA HIS A 202 -8.17 12.80 6.57
C HIS A 202 -9.01 13.62 5.57
N LEU A 203 -9.95 12.99 4.89
CA LEU A 203 -10.79 13.57 3.85
C LEU A 203 -12.27 13.64 4.30
N PRO A 204 -13.13 14.45 3.65
CA PRO A 204 -14.56 14.36 3.88
C PRO A 204 -15.08 12.94 3.71
N GLN A 205 -15.87 12.46 4.70
CA GLN A 205 -16.35 11.08 4.75
C GLN A 205 -17.60 10.89 3.86
N GLU A 206 -17.47 11.23 2.58
CA GLU A 206 -18.50 11.09 1.56
C GLU A 206 -18.04 10.02 0.55
N GLU A 207 -18.71 8.88 0.51
CA GLU A 207 -18.30 7.71 -0.30
C GLU A 207 -18.12 8.05 -1.78
N SER A 208 -19.04 8.82 -2.36
CA SER A 208 -18.99 9.22 -3.76
C SER A 208 -17.82 10.14 -4.08
N LEU A 209 -17.51 11.06 -3.18
CA LEU A 209 -16.36 11.96 -3.30
C LEU A 209 -15.06 11.17 -3.18
N LEU A 210 -14.95 10.30 -2.16
CA LEU A 210 -13.77 9.48 -1.92
C LEU A 210 -13.51 8.50 -3.07
N ALA A 211 -14.54 7.83 -3.57
CA ALA A 211 -14.42 6.92 -4.71
C ALA A 211 -14.00 7.64 -5.99
N LYS A 212 -14.62 8.80 -6.29
CA LYS A 212 -14.23 9.62 -7.42
C LYS A 212 -12.79 10.11 -7.31
N LEU A 213 -12.41 10.63 -6.14
CA LEU A 213 -11.04 11.10 -5.89
C LEU A 213 -10.02 9.97 -6.03
N LEU A 214 -10.29 8.82 -5.41
CA LEU A 214 -9.43 7.64 -5.52
C LEU A 214 -9.24 7.25 -6.99
N LYS A 215 -10.31 7.24 -7.79
CA LYS A 215 -10.24 6.97 -9.23
C LYS A 215 -9.40 8.00 -9.99
N ASP A 216 -9.56 9.29 -9.66
CA ASP A 216 -8.83 10.40 -10.30
C ASP A 216 -7.31 10.28 -10.08
N VAL A 217 -6.87 9.80 -8.90
CA VAL A 217 -5.45 9.72 -8.53
C VAL A 217 -4.86 8.30 -8.60
N MET A 218 -5.65 7.30 -8.97
CA MET A 218 -5.29 5.87 -8.94
C MET A 218 -3.94 5.52 -9.57
N PRO A 219 -3.52 6.09 -10.72
CA PRO A 219 -2.21 5.75 -11.31
C PRO A 219 -1.01 6.07 -10.41
N LYS A 220 -1.22 6.87 -9.36
CA LYS A 220 -0.18 7.28 -8.41
C LYS A 220 -0.37 6.70 -7.01
N VAL A 221 -1.40 5.88 -6.76
CA VAL A 221 -1.64 5.29 -5.43
C VAL A 221 -0.76 4.07 -5.24
N ALA A 222 0.23 4.18 -4.35
CA ALA A 222 1.09 3.07 -3.93
C ALA A 222 0.55 2.34 -2.69
N VAL A 223 -0.06 3.08 -1.75
CA VAL A 223 -0.66 2.55 -0.53
C VAL A 223 -2.08 3.08 -0.40
N PHE A 224 -3.03 2.21 -0.14
CA PHE A 224 -4.39 2.52 0.25
C PHE A 224 -4.58 2.18 1.73
N TYR A 225 -4.77 3.20 2.56
CA TYR A 225 -5.13 2.99 3.96
C TYR A 225 -6.62 2.70 4.09
N ALA A 226 -6.96 1.48 4.47
CA ALA A 226 -8.31 1.12 4.85
C ALA A 226 -8.60 1.65 6.26
N TRP A 227 -8.85 2.95 6.34
CA TRP A 227 -8.97 3.73 7.56
C TRP A 227 -10.00 4.83 7.40
N GLN A 228 -10.95 4.91 8.31
CA GLN A 228 -12.04 5.86 8.26
C GLN A 228 -12.03 6.80 9.46
N HIS A 229 -12.70 7.95 9.29
CA HIS A 229 -12.90 8.87 10.38
C HIS A 229 -13.81 8.23 11.44
N GLY A 230 -13.32 8.21 12.64
CA GLY A 230 -14.06 7.83 13.85
C GLY A 230 -13.88 8.89 14.92
N ASN A 231 -14.28 8.59 16.14
CA ASN A 231 -14.03 9.49 17.27
C ASN A 231 -12.58 9.51 17.77
N GLY A 232 -11.77 8.69 17.26
CA GLY A 232 -10.37 8.27 17.32
C GLY A 232 -9.35 9.08 18.07
N CYS A 233 -8.20 9.24 17.51
CA CYS A 233 -6.86 9.46 18.07
C CYS A 233 -6.56 10.79 18.79
N MET A 234 -7.50 11.69 18.99
CA MET A 234 -7.23 13.03 19.55
C MET A 234 -7.44 13.12 21.07
N LYS A 235 -8.18 12.21 21.65
CA LYS A 235 -8.47 12.11 23.09
C LYS A 235 -8.76 10.67 23.47
N LYS A 236 -8.57 10.34 24.75
CA LYS A 236 -8.95 9.03 25.27
C LYS A 236 -10.47 8.84 25.22
N LEU A 237 -10.89 7.78 24.57
CA LEU A 237 -12.29 7.36 24.43
C LEU A 237 -12.44 5.91 24.93
N PRO A 238 -13.68 5.45 25.18
CA PRO A 238 -13.96 4.03 25.30
C PRO A 238 -13.41 3.28 24.07
N LYS A 239 -12.85 2.09 24.26
CA LYS A 239 -12.19 1.33 23.20
C LYS A 239 -13.10 1.08 21.99
N GLN A 240 -14.38 0.82 22.21
CA GLN A 240 -15.36 0.61 21.14
C GLN A 240 -15.52 1.85 20.22
N GLU A 241 -15.39 3.06 20.80
CA GLU A 241 -15.44 4.30 20.03
C GLU A 241 -14.14 4.55 19.25
N GLU A 242 -12.97 4.26 19.83
CA GLU A 242 -11.70 4.32 19.12
C GLU A 242 -11.68 3.36 17.91
N LEU A 243 -12.24 2.16 18.08
CA LEU A 243 -12.32 1.14 17.03
C LEU A 243 -13.25 1.52 15.86
N LEU A 244 -14.07 2.58 15.97
CA LEU A 244 -14.86 3.08 14.83
C LEU A 244 -13.99 3.56 13.65
N GLN A 245 -12.70 3.75 13.84
CA GLN A 245 -11.74 4.01 12.78
C GLN A 245 -11.51 2.80 11.86
N MET A 246 -11.76 1.59 12.36
CA MET A 246 -11.52 0.34 11.62
C MET A 246 -12.61 0.09 10.56
N PRO A 247 -12.25 -0.44 9.37
CA PRO A 247 -13.22 -0.80 8.33
C PRO A 247 -14.34 -1.69 8.87
N GLY A 248 -15.60 -1.38 8.53
CA GLY A 248 -16.78 -2.14 8.95
C GLY A 248 -17.20 -1.95 10.41
N ARG A 249 -16.60 -0.99 11.15
CA ARG A 249 -17.06 -0.56 12.47
C ARG A 249 -17.64 0.84 12.47
N GLY A 250 -17.06 1.76 11.72
CA GLY A 250 -17.58 3.12 11.57
C GLY A 250 -18.61 3.24 10.45
N ALA A 251 -18.98 4.49 10.14
CA ALA A 251 -20.07 4.81 9.24
C ALA A 251 -19.71 4.75 7.74
N LEU A 252 -18.42 4.81 7.39
CA LEU A 252 -17.99 4.82 5.98
C LEU A 252 -18.21 3.44 5.33
N ASP A 253 -18.98 3.42 4.25
CA ASP A 253 -19.05 2.25 3.38
C ASP A 253 -17.83 2.22 2.46
N PHE A 254 -16.99 1.19 2.63
CA PHE A 254 -15.82 0.98 1.76
C PHE A 254 -16.17 0.37 0.41
N GLY A 255 -17.39 -0.06 0.16
CA GLY A 255 -17.83 -0.68 -1.10
C GLY A 255 -17.46 0.13 -2.33
N PRO A 256 -17.82 1.43 -2.42
CA PRO A 256 -17.46 2.27 -3.56
C PRO A 256 -15.95 2.43 -3.78
N LEU A 257 -15.15 2.45 -2.70
CA LEU A 257 -13.68 2.54 -2.79
C LEU A 257 -13.08 1.22 -3.29
N VAL A 258 -13.51 0.09 -2.72
CA VAL A 258 -13.07 -1.25 -3.12
C VAL A 258 -13.45 -1.54 -4.57
N GLU A 259 -14.62 -1.08 -5.02
CA GLU A 259 -15.02 -1.20 -6.42
C GLU A 259 -14.08 -0.42 -7.36
N VAL A 260 -13.62 0.78 -6.98
CA VAL A 260 -12.59 1.52 -7.74
C VAL A 260 -11.29 0.73 -7.79
N LEU A 261 -10.83 0.17 -6.66
CA LEU A 261 -9.61 -0.65 -6.61
C LEU A 261 -9.73 -1.87 -7.54
N LYS A 262 -10.90 -2.54 -7.54
CA LYS A 262 -11.22 -3.68 -8.41
C LYS A 262 -11.23 -3.29 -9.89
N GLN A 263 -11.96 -2.25 -10.27
CA GLN A 263 -12.08 -1.78 -11.65
C GLN A 263 -10.74 -1.33 -12.25
N THR A 264 -9.88 -0.74 -11.42
CA THR A 264 -8.56 -0.27 -11.86
C THR A 264 -7.49 -1.36 -11.76
N LYS A 265 -7.85 -2.56 -11.30
CA LYS A 265 -6.90 -3.68 -11.06
C LYS A 265 -5.72 -3.25 -10.19
N TYR A 266 -6.01 -2.54 -9.11
CA TYR A 266 -5.01 -2.00 -8.20
C TYR A 266 -4.02 -3.07 -7.74
N GLN A 267 -2.71 -2.77 -7.84
CA GLN A 267 -1.62 -3.68 -7.48
C GLN A 267 -0.78 -3.19 -6.30
N GLY A 268 -1.12 -2.01 -5.76
CA GLY A 268 -0.45 -1.45 -4.59
C GLY A 268 -0.82 -2.15 -3.29
N TRP A 269 -0.40 -1.57 -2.18
CA TRP A 269 -0.63 -2.12 -0.85
C TRP A 269 -1.94 -1.61 -0.26
N THR A 270 -2.68 -2.50 0.40
CA THR A 270 -3.79 -2.14 1.27
C THR A 270 -3.37 -2.35 2.71
N GLU A 271 -3.38 -1.30 3.50
CA GLU A 271 -3.06 -1.35 4.92
C GLU A 271 -4.30 -1.01 5.75
N ILE A 272 -4.71 -1.94 6.62
CA ILE A 272 -5.76 -1.68 7.61
C ILE A 272 -5.13 -0.87 8.72
N PHE A 273 -5.76 0.24 9.09
CA PHE A 273 -5.12 1.20 9.97
C PHE A 273 -6.08 1.85 10.97
N MET A 274 -5.56 2.22 12.12
CA MET A 274 -6.16 3.15 13.07
C MET A 274 -5.12 3.70 14.06
N HIS A 275 -5.44 4.81 14.70
CA HIS A 275 -4.66 5.35 15.82
C HIS A 275 -5.39 5.14 17.15
N PRO A 276 -4.78 4.46 18.12
CA PRO A 276 -5.26 4.46 19.51
C PRO A 276 -4.87 5.76 20.23
N PHE A 277 -5.45 5.99 21.39
CA PHE A 277 -5.00 7.03 22.30
C PHE A 277 -4.65 6.44 23.69
N PRO A 278 -3.46 6.76 24.26
CA PRO A 278 -2.36 7.50 23.62
C PRO A 278 -1.75 6.72 22.45
N ARG A 279 -1.01 7.41 21.59
CA ARG A 279 -0.27 6.75 20.50
C ARG A 279 0.84 5.88 21.08
N GLY A 280 1.22 4.82 20.34
CA GLY A 280 2.29 3.91 20.74
C GLY A 280 1.85 2.77 21.67
N ILE A 281 0.55 2.70 22.03
CA ILE A 281 -0.02 1.50 22.64
C ILE A 281 -0.65 0.60 21.57
N PRO A 282 -0.80 -0.71 21.80
CA PRO A 282 -1.58 -1.57 20.93
C PRO A 282 -3.05 -1.11 20.84
N ILE A 283 -3.70 -1.37 19.72
CA ILE A 283 -5.12 -1.00 19.52
C ILE A 283 -6.06 -1.79 20.44
N LEU A 284 -5.66 -2.96 20.91
CA LEU A 284 -6.34 -3.81 21.90
C LEU A 284 -5.31 -4.36 22.90
N ASP A 285 -5.76 -4.96 23.99
CA ASP A 285 -4.92 -5.28 25.13
C ASP A 285 -3.87 -6.38 24.87
N THR A 286 -4.17 -7.29 23.95
CA THR A 286 -3.28 -8.41 23.61
C THR A 286 -3.00 -8.48 22.09
N THR A 287 -1.83 -9.01 21.73
CA THR A 287 -1.44 -9.29 20.34
C THR A 287 -2.50 -10.15 19.62
N VAL A 288 -3.09 -11.13 20.32
CA VAL A 288 -4.14 -12.00 19.76
C VAL A 288 -5.41 -11.20 19.42
N GLU A 289 -5.83 -10.30 20.28
CA GLU A 289 -7.00 -9.45 20.04
C GLU A 289 -6.75 -8.45 18.92
N VAL A 290 -5.56 -7.85 18.85
CA VAL A 290 -5.15 -6.98 17.73
C VAL A 290 -5.26 -7.74 16.41
N THR A 291 -4.67 -8.93 16.33
CA THR A 291 -4.72 -9.80 15.15
C THR A 291 -6.16 -10.18 14.78
N ALA A 292 -6.99 -10.51 15.75
CA ALA A 292 -8.39 -10.85 15.54
C ALA A 292 -9.19 -9.64 14.97
N GLU A 293 -8.92 -8.42 15.45
CA GLU A 293 -9.58 -7.22 14.97
C GLU A 293 -9.14 -6.86 13.53
N ILE A 294 -7.84 -7.00 13.23
CA ILE A 294 -7.34 -6.85 11.85
C ILE A 294 -8.04 -7.85 10.92
N ASN A 295 -8.15 -9.12 11.33
CA ASN A 295 -8.83 -10.15 10.56
C ASN A 295 -10.33 -9.86 10.37
N ARG A 296 -11.01 -9.30 11.37
CA ARG A 296 -12.40 -8.87 11.25
C ARG A 296 -12.54 -7.78 10.19
N ALA A 297 -11.67 -6.74 10.24
CA ALA A 297 -11.68 -5.65 9.29
C ALA A 297 -11.34 -6.13 7.87
N ARG A 298 -10.35 -7.03 7.75
CA ARG A 298 -10.00 -7.66 6.47
C ARG A 298 -11.17 -8.46 5.90
N ALA A 299 -11.80 -9.31 6.71
CA ALA A 299 -12.94 -10.11 6.26
C ALA A 299 -14.09 -9.23 5.75
N TYR A 300 -14.36 -8.09 6.39
CA TYR A 300 -15.32 -7.11 5.88
C TYR A 300 -14.91 -6.59 4.49
N LEU A 301 -13.67 -6.14 4.31
CA LEU A 301 -13.18 -5.65 3.01
C LEU A 301 -13.24 -6.75 1.94
N ASP A 302 -12.91 -7.98 2.28
CA ASP A 302 -12.91 -9.13 1.37
C ASP A 302 -14.34 -9.45 0.87
N THR A 303 -15.38 -9.21 1.67
CA THR A 303 -16.77 -9.39 1.19
C THR A 303 -17.16 -8.39 0.11
N LEU A 304 -16.54 -7.20 0.07
CA LEU A 304 -16.89 -6.13 -0.84
C LEU A 304 -16.37 -6.33 -2.29
N HIS A 305 -15.36 -7.17 -2.49
CA HIS A 305 -14.85 -7.47 -3.85
C HIS A 305 -15.25 -8.83 -4.37
N SER A 306 -15.93 -9.64 -3.56
CA SER A 306 -16.38 -11.00 -3.94
C SER A 306 -17.78 -11.02 -4.59
N VAL A 307 -18.41 -9.87 -4.79
CA VAL A 307 -19.75 -9.73 -5.37
C VAL A 307 -19.68 -9.38 -6.84
#